data_b5b0f8a88e31f9293365d3ca98c168c0
#
_entry.id   b5b0f8a88e31f9293365d3ca98c168c0
#
_cell.length_a   1.000
_cell.length_b   1.000
_cell.length_c   1.000
_cell.angle_alpha   90.00
_cell.angle_beta   90.00
_cell.angle_gamma   90.00
#
_symmetry.space_group_name_H-M   'P 1'
#
loop_
_entity.id
_entity.type
_entity.pdbx_description
1 polymer ?
#
loop_
_entity_poly.entity_id
_entity_poly.type
_entity_poly.pdbx_seq_one_letter_code
_entity_poly.pdbx_strand_id
1 'polypeptide(L)'
;MAYDVSQIYSIVNGAVNDALGNNAGVTKLDTTDFVSLGKQLSSMELLDGWFGALAKRISKTIYFARVKDQKRRSVLRDEQEWGAFIQKVYYKMPSASTNDTWNNKPVAEGQHEGEYQQASPYDVVTSIEVNALVFGGKGTWTIEVVRPLIQIKQAFLSESAMFSFIDGIYVTIDNAFKLEEERLEALAVNTGIALAISRGNVINPLNTYNAAHDDAVITKEQALSNPELMRVVSKTIEDLIANMQDMSVAYSPFEWETFTPKDKLVVEVLAQYASASDVYLQADTFHKELTALPNYEKVNFWQSSGKNMNAFADASKINIKNSALQVTDVYASDTVTQDGIIAFIHDIEAVACCFYDKRTWEMVNPRAEVLIHGDKAEKGYAVDGNANAMVILLEDAGSITVSGDSGATLKYTHAYSGIQNSITVTAGKTPTSTDVTLTQVGTSDVYTFTPTSNADITITCS
;
A
#
# COMPACT_ATOMS: atom_id res chain seq x y z
N MET A 1 -12.68 -24.36 0.19
CA MET A 1 -12.62 -25.78 0.64
C MET A 1 -14.03 -26.24 0.82
N ALA A 2 -14.45 -27.29 0.14
CA ALA A 2 -15.74 -27.91 0.40
C ALA A 2 -15.59 -28.71 1.71
N TYR A 3 -16.51 -28.52 2.66
CA TYR A 3 -16.55 -29.31 3.89
C TYR A 3 -16.95 -30.75 3.57
N ASP A 4 -16.33 -31.68 4.27
CA ASP A 4 -16.74 -33.07 4.22
C ASP A 4 -18.10 -33.23 4.92
N VAL A 5 -18.93 -34.13 4.41
CA VAL A 5 -20.31 -34.40 4.91
C VAL A 5 -20.29 -34.66 6.44
N SER A 6 -19.29 -35.39 6.92
CA SER A 6 -19.11 -35.70 8.35
C SER A 6 -18.88 -34.46 9.22
N GLN A 7 -18.16 -33.46 8.69
CA GLN A 7 -17.91 -32.18 9.38
C GLN A 7 -19.18 -31.34 9.51
N ILE A 8 -20.03 -31.33 8.48
CA ILE A 8 -21.30 -30.61 8.49
C ILE A 8 -22.27 -31.23 9.49
N TYR A 9 -22.35 -32.58 9.53
CA TYR A 9 -23.12 -33.28 10.57
C TYR A 9 -22.65 -32.97 11.98
N SER A 10 -21.34 -32.91 12.18
CA SER A 10 -20.76 -32.56 13.48
C SER A 10 -21.12 -31.12 13.91
N ILE A 11 -21.09 -30.17 12.98
CA ILE A 11 -21.48 -28.77 13.22
C ILE A 11 -22.98 -28.68 13.57
N VAL A 12 -23.83 -29.32 12.81
CA VAL A 12 -25.30 -29.30 13.01
C VAL A 12 -25.68 -29.95 14.34
N ASN A 13 -25.17 -31.16 14.61
CA ASN A 13 -25.42 -31.86 15.88
C ASN A 13 -24.84 -31.08 17.09
N GLY A 14 -23.69 -30.44 16.93
CA GLY A 14 -23.14 -29.58 17.95
C GLY A 14 -24.01 -28.34 18.22
N ALA A 15 -24.56 -27.71 17.20
CA ALA A 15 -25.51 -26.60 17.35
C ALA A 15 -26.80 -27.01 18.06
N VAL A 16 -27.29 -28.23 17.78
CA VAL A 16 -28.45 -28.83 18.52
C VAL A 16 -28.11 -28.99 20.01
N ASN A 17 -26.93 -29.52 20.33
CA ASN A 17 -26.51 -29.68 21.73
C ASN A 17 -26.37 -28.35 22.47
N ASP A 18 -25.83 -27.32 21.79
CA ASP A 18 -25.65 -25.98 22.38
C ASP A 18 -27.01 -25.27 22.60
N ALA A 19 -27.98 -25.48 21.70
CA ALA A 19 -29.29 -24.85 21.80
C ALA A 19 -30.20 -25.51 22.83
N LEU A 20 -30.15 -26.84 22.94
CA LEU A 20 -31.12 -27.64 23.67
C LEU A 20 -30.54 -28.30 24.94
N GLY A 21 -29.24 -28.28 25.11
CA GLY A 21 -28.56 -29.05 26.16
C GLY A 21 -28.62 -30.57 25.94
N ASN A 22 -27.92 -31.31 26.80
CA ASN A 22 -27.82 -32.80 26.65
C ASN A 22 -29.13 -33.58 26.93
N ASN A 23 -30.21 -32.92 27.35
CA ASN A 23 -31.45 -33.55 27.79
C ASN A 23 -32.63 -33.38 26.80
N ALA A 24 -32.40 -32.82 25.64
CA ALA A 24 -33.47 -32.65 24.67
C ALA A 24 -33.76 -33.98 23.96
N GLY A 25 -35.01 -34.39 23.93
CA GLY A 25 -35.50 -35.57 23.16
C GLY A 25 -35.42 -35.42 21.64
N VAL A 26 -34.46 -34.60 21.17
CA VAL A 26 -34.15 -34.40 19.77
C VAL A 26 -33.12 -35.44 19.35
N THR A 27 -33.48 -36.28 18.38
CA THR A 27 -32.63 -37.31 17.85
C THR A 27 -31.43 -36.68 17.14
N LYS A 28 -30.20 -37.07 17.51
CA LYS A 28 -29.02 -36.68 16.78
C LYS A 28 -29.12 -37.12 15.34
N LEU A 29 -28.69 -36.27 14.41
CA LEU A 29 -28.70 -36.59 13.00
C LEU A 29 -27.84 -37.83 12.74
N ASP A 30 -28.48 -38.90 12.38
CA ASP A 30 -27.96 -40.01 11.64
C ASP A 30 -28.53 -39.89 10.23
N THR A 31 -27.85 -40.23 9.21
CA THR A 31 -27.96 -39.97 7.77
C THR A 31 -29.37 -39.86 7.12
N THR A 32 -30.45 -39.94 7.84
CA THR A 32 -31.80 -40.09 7.31
C THR A 32 -32.85 -39.07 7.75
N ASP A 33 -32.61 -38.18 8.72
CA ASP A 33 -33.70 -37.45 9.38
C ASP A 33 -33.60 -35.92 9.47
N PHE A 34 -33.07 -35.25 8.46
CA PHE A 34 -33.03 -33.77 8.41
C PHE A 34 -34.44 -33.14 8.47
N VAL A 35 -35.40 -33.77 7.79
CA VAL A 35 -36.79 -33.29 7.77
C VAL A 35 -37.45 -33.41 9.14
N SER A 36 -37.17 -34.49 9.87
CA SER A 36 -37.68 -34.71 11.22
C SER A 36 -37.07 -33.76 12.23
N LEU A 37 -35.77 -33.49 12.15
CA LEU A 37 -35.08 -32.48 12.95
C LEU A 37 -35.69 -31.08 12.71
N GLY A 38 -35.85 -30.66 11.47
CA GLY A 38 -36.44 -29.38 11.12
C GLY A 38 -37.89 -29.22 11.64
N LYS A 39 -38.69 -30.28 11.57
CA LYS A 39 -40.04 -30.29 12.15
C LYS A 39 -40.02 -30.18 13.68
N GLN A 40 -39.13 -30.91 14.36
CA GLN A 40 -38.96 -30.84 15.81
C GLN A 40 -38.52 -29.45 16.29
N LEU A 41 -37.52 -28.88 15.64
CA LEU A 41 -37.02 -27.52 15.96
C LEU A 41 -38.10 -26.45 15.69
N SER A 42 -38.89 -26.62 14.60
CA SER A 42 -39.97 -25.70 14.27
C SER A 42 -41.14 -25.81 15.22
N SER A 43 -41.50 -27.04 15.69
CA SER A 43 -42.59 -27.27 16.60
C SER A 43 -42.32 -26.80 18.03
N MET A 44 -41.05 -26.72 18.41
CA MET A 44 -40.60 -26.27 19.74
C MET A 44 -40.27 -24.78 19.79
N GLU A 45 -40.46 -24.02 18.70
CA GLU A 45 -40.00 -22.60 18.59
C GLU A 45 -38.52 -22.37 18.89
N LEU A 46 -37.69 -23.39 18.67
CA LEU A 46 -36.26 -23.39 19.02
C LEU A 46 -35.36 -23.11 17.82
N LEU A 47 -35.94 -22.79 16.65
CA LEU A 47 -35.19 -22.49 15.43
C LEU A 47 -34.19 -21.36 15.63
N ASP A 48 -34.58 -20.32 16.38
CA ASP A 48 -33.75 -19.14 16.59
C ASP A 48 -32.55 -19.47 17.47
N GLY A 49 -32.74 -20.20 18.56
CA GLY A 49 -31.65 -20.62 19.45
C GLY A 49 -30.67 -21.59 18.76
N TRP A 50 -31.21 -22.53 17.96
CA TRP A 50 -30.39 -23.46 17.18
C TRP A 50 -29.58 -22.73 16.11
N PHE A 51 -30.19 -21.78 15.38
CA PHE A 51 -29.48 -21.02 14.37
C PHE A 51 -28.40 -20.14 14.98
N GLY A 52 -28.67 -19.56 16.15
CA GLY A 52 -27.68 -18.82 16.91
C GLY A 52 -26.47 -19.66 17.31
N ALA A 53 -26.70 -20.87 17.79
CA ALA A 53 -25.64 -21.81 18.12
C ALA A 53 -24.86 -22.27 16.86
N LEU A 54 -25.57 -22.49 15.74
CA LEU A 54 -24.98 -22.84 14.45
C LEU A 54 -24.07 -21.71 13.95
N ALA A 55 -24.54 -20.48 13.97
CA ALA A 55 -23.79 -19.33 13.51
C ALA A 55 -22.53 -19.08 14.37
N LYS A 56 -22.60 -19.25 15.70
CA LYS A 56 -21.42 -19.18 16.59
C LYS A 56 -20.38 -20.25 16.26
N ARG A 57 -20.82 -21.47 15.95
CA ARG A 57 -19.92 -22.57 15.56
C ARG A 57 -19.28 -22.30 14.20
N ILE A 58 -20.05 -21.83 13.23
CA ILE A 58 -19.57 -21.38 11.93
C ILE A 58 -18.55 -20.27 12.10
N SER A 59 -18.84 -19.26 12.90
CA SER A 59 -17.96 -18.14 13.17
C SER A 59 -16.62 -18.56 13.78
N LYS A 60 -16.63 -19.46 14.77
CA LYS A 60 -15.41 -20.00 15.37
C LYS A 60 -14.55 -20.79 14.37
N THR A 61 -15.15 -21.54 13.48
CA THR A 61 -14.43 -22.35 12.49
C THR A 61 -13.83 -21.46 11.39
N ILE A 62 -14.52 -20.41 10.95
CA ILE A 62 -14.00 -19.42 9.99
C ILE A 62 -12.74 -18.73 10.54
N TYR A 63 -12.73 -18.41 11.81
CA TYR A 63 -11.60 -17.73 12.44
C TYR A 63 -10.29 -18.52 12.33
N PHE A 64 -10.34 -19.85 12.50
CA PHE A 64 -9.16 -20.71 12.35
C PHE A 64 -8.69 -20.92 10.89
N ALA A 65 -9.57 -20.89 9.93
CA ALA A 65 -9.22 -21.06 8.50
C ALA A 65 -8.52 -19.81 7.91
N ARG A 66 -8.70 -18.63 8.51
CA ARG A 66 -8.16 -17.36 8.04
C ARG A 66 -6.66 -17.18 8.19
N VAL A 67 -6.07 -17.75 9.21
CA VAL A 67 -4.64 -17.58 9.51
C VAL A 67 -3.73 -18.13 8.40
N LYS A 68 -4.27 -18.93 7.50
CA LYS A 68 -3.47 -19.64 6.49
C LYS A 68 -3.36 -18.99 5.11
N ASP A 69 -4.18 -17.98 4.73
CA ASP A 69 -4.26 -17.58 3.31
C ASP A 69 -4.20 -16.06 3.05
N GLN A 70 -3.46 -15.34 3.85
CA GLN A 70 -3.26 -13.92 3.55
C GLN A 70 -2.18 -13.74 2.47
N LYS A 71 -2.57 -13.28 1.30
CA LYS A 71 -1.73 -13.18 0.10
C LYS A 71 -0.76 -12.00 0.08
N ARG A 72 -0.97 -10.96 0.89
CA ARG A 72 -0.11 -9.78 0.90
C ARG A 72 0.93 -9.86 2.01
N ARG A 73 2.20 -9.95 1.62
CA ARG A 73 3.37 -9.91 2.53
C ARG A 73 3.88 -8.51 2.83
N SER A 74 3.39 -7.50 2.09
CA SER A 74 3.81 -6.11 2.19
C SER A 74 3.39 -5.40 3.48
N VAL A 75 2.58 -6.04 4.29
CA VAL A 75 2.05 -5.46 5.53
C VAL A 75 2.57 -6.27 6.73
N LEU A 76 3.23 -5.58 7.66
CA LEU A 76 3.60 -6.18 8.94
C LEU A 76 2.32 -6.50 9.73
N ARG A 77 2.20 -7.74 10.22
CA ARG A 77 1.03 -8.20 10.98
C ARG A 77 1.45 -8.56 12.39
N ASP A 78 0.73 -7.98 13.32
CA ASP A 78 0.90 -8.28 14.74
C ASP A 78 -0.48 -8.47 15.38
N GLU A 79 -0.60 -9.45 16.27
CA GLU A 79 -1.81 -9.70 17.05
C GLU A 79 -1.63 -9.05 18.41
N GLN A 80 -2.36 -7.97 18.66
CA GLN A 80 -2.37 -7.31 19.94
C GLN A 80 -3.64 -7.71 20.73
N GLU A 81 -3.47 -8.41 21.81
CA GLU A 81 -4.59 -8.74 22.72
C GLU A 81 -5.06 -7.50 23.51
N TRP A 82 -4.15 -6.56 23.80
CA TRP A 82 -4.42 -5.41 24.66
C TRP A 82 -3.77 -4.14 24.11
N GLY A 83 -4.52 -3.06 24.09
CA GLY A 83 -4.01 -1.74 23.75
C GLY A 83 -4.69 -1.10 22.53
N ALA A 84 -4.73 0.24 22.53
CA ALA A 84 -5.34 1.02 21.45
C ALA A 84 -4.30 1.72 20.57
N PHE A 85 -3.03 1.67 20.95
CA PHE A 85 -1.95 2.44 20.29
C PHE A 85 -0.72 1.58 20.08
N ILE A 86 -0.08 1.78 18.92
CA ILE A 86 1.24 1.24 18.61
C ILE A 86 2.23 2.37 18.77
N GLN A 87 3.27 2.17 19.58
CA GLN A 87 4.34 3.13 19.73
C GLN A 87 5.59 2.59 19.05
N LYS A 88 6.16 3.37 18.13
CA LYS A 88 7.45 3.11 17.49
C LYS A 88 8.45 4.17 17.95
N VAL A 89 9.60 3.73 18.43
CA VAL A 89 10.65 4.59 18.97
C VAL A 89 11.85 4.54 18.04
N TYR A 90 12.31 5.70 17.57
CA TYR A 90 13.47 5.87 16.73
C TYR A 90 14.61 6.48 17.52
N TYR A 91 15.81 6.01 17.27
CA TYR A 91 17.04 6.53 17.85
C TYR A 91 17.91 7.10 16.76
N LYS A 92 18.37 8.33 16.96
CA LYS A 92 19.37 8.93 16.08
C LYS A 92 20.72 8.27 16.35
N MET A 93 21.39 7.86 15.30
CA MET A 93 22.72 7.28 15.41
C MET A 93 23.70 8.35 15.91
N PRO A 94 24.49 8.07 16.97
CA PRO A 94 25.50 9.01 17.42
C PRO A 94 26.62 9.12 16.37
N SER A 95 27.07 10.34 16.11
CA SER A 95 28.24 10.56 15.26
C SER A 95 29.52 10.14 16.00
N ALA A 96 30.42 9.46 15.30
CA ALA A 96 31.71 9.13 15.85
C ALA A 96 32.52 10.41 16.03
N SER A 97 33.18 10.59 17.17
CA SER A 97 34.22 11.60 17.33
C SER A 97 35.44 11.21 16.51
N THR A 98 35.84 12.04 15.58
CA THR A 98 36.97 11.76 14.68
C THR A 98 38.30 11.90 15.42
N ASN A 99 39.17 10.92 15.21
CA ASN A 99 40.59 11.03 15.54
C ASN A 99 41.31 11.74 14.37
N ASP A 100 42.18 12.68 14.65
CA ASP A 100 42.88 13.55 13.68
C ASP A 100 43.69 12.81 12.61
N THR A 101 43.94 11.51 12.79
CA THR A 101 44.72 10.69 11.86
C THR A 101 43.91 10.10 10.69
N TRP A 102 42.57 10.12 10.73
CA TRP A 102 41.71 9.57 9.67
C TRP A 102 40.54 10.49 9.38
N ASN A 103 40.67 11.32 8.36
CA ASN A 103 39.58 12.19 7.92
C ASN A 103 39.11 11.76 6.54
N ASN A 104 37.96 11.06 6.50
CA ASN A 104 37.29 10.65 5.26
C ASN A 104 36.37 11.73 4.68
N LYS A 105 36.26 12.89 5.34
CA LYS A 105 35.43 13.98 4.83
C LYS A 105 36.23 14.82 3.85
N PRO A 106 35.67 15.11 2.66
CA PRO A 106 36.31 16.07 1.77
C PRO A 106 36.41 17.42 2.51
N VAL A 107 37.61 17.97 2.54
CA VAL A 107 37.86 19.31 3.12
C VAL A 107 37.20 20.33 2.19
N ALA A 108 36.22 21.09 2.68
CA ALA A 108 35.62 22.16 1.91
C ALA A 108 36.69 23.24 1.63
N GLU A 109 36.71 23.80 0.41
CA GLU A 109 37.68 24.82 0.00
C GLU A 109 37.65 26.00 0.98
N GLY A 110 38.78 26.26 1.63
CA GLY A 110 38.93 27.32 2.64
C GLY A 110 38.88 26.89 4.11
N GLN A 111 38.69 25.61 4.40
CA GLN A 111 38.85 25.08 5.76
C GLN A 111 40.30 24.63 5.98
N HIS A 112 40.93 25.15 7.02
CA HIS A 112 42.29 24.76 7.41
C HIS A 112 42.25 23.36 8.05
N GLU A 113 43.13 22.47 7.58
CA GLU A 113 43.46 21.24 8.30
C GLU A 113 44.03 21.64 9.68
N GLY A 114 43.34 21.29 10.75
CA GLY A 114 43.88 21.42 12.09
C GLY A 114 43.01 22.10 13.14
N GLU A 115 41.85 22.63 12.83
CA GLU A 115 40.91 23.12 13.86
C GLU A 115 39.97 22.01 14.35
N TYR A 116 40.58 20.99 14.94
CA TYR A 116 39.78 20.02 15.70
C TYR A 116 39.69 20.48 17.14
N GLN A 117 38.53 20.92 17.58
CA GLN A 117 38.28 21.04 19.01
C GLN A 117 38.31 19.62 19.59
N GLN A 118 39.37 19.28 20.27
CA GLN A 118 39.40 18.10 21.12
C GLN A 118 38.28 18.25 22.15
N ALA A 119 37.26 17.39 22.08
CA ALA A 119 36.23 17.33 23.11
C ALA A 119 36.91 17.12 24.45
N SER A 120 36.67 18.03 25.39
CA SER A 120 37.19 17.89 26.76
C SER A 120 36.59 16.62 27.36
N PRO A 121 37.34 15.81 28.12
CA PRO A 121 36.78 14.68 28.84
C PRO A 121 35.67 15.07 29.83
N TYR A 122 35.51 16.37 30.07
CA TYR A 122 34.46 16.96 30.91
C TYR A 122 33.31 17.54 30.11
N ASP A 123 33.34 17.47 28.78
CA ASP A 123 32.19 17.88 27.97
C ASP A 123 31.02 16.94 28.21
N VAL A 124 29.85 17.53 28.37
CA VAL A 124 28.62 16.79 28.57
C VAL A 124 28.39 15.92 27.34
N VAL A 125 28.38 14.62 27.51
CA VAL A 125 27.99 13.68 26.46
C VAL A 125 26.59 14.03 26.04
N THR A 126 26.41 14.43 24.79
CA THR A 126 25.07 14.70 24.23
C THR A 126 24.23 13.42 24.33
N SER A 127 23.06 13.53 24.93
CA SER A 127 22.12 12.43 24.99
C SER A 127 21.71 12.02 23.56
N ILE A 128 21.52 10.72 23.34
CA ILE A 128 20.98 10.20 22.08
C ILE A 128 19.61 10.85 21.85
N GLU A 129 19.43 11.48 20.69
CA GLU A 129 18.13 12.00 20.28
C GLU A 129 17.17 10.83 20.03
N VAL A 130 15.99 10.92 20.64
CA VAL A 130 14.96 9.89 20.55
C VAL A 130 13.69 10.54 20.04
N ASN A 131 13.07 9.95 19.05
CA ASN A 131 11.74 10.33 18.58
C ASN A 131 10.78 9.15 18.73
N ALA A 132 9.59 9.41 19.26
CA ALA A 132 8.57 8.40 19.45
C ALA A 132 7.31 8.78 18.67
N LEU A 133 6.88 7.87 17.81
CA LEU A 133 5.63 7.99 17.08
C LEU A 133 4.58 7.07 17.69
N VAL A 134 3.37 7.59 17.83
CA VAL A 134 2.23 6.84 18.34
C VAL A 134 1.19 6.73 17.24
N PHE A 135 0.87 5.50 16.86
CA PHE A 135 -0.14 5.20 15.86
C PHE A 135 -1.41 4.73 16.56
N GLY A 136 -2.52 5.44 16.32
CA GLY A 136 -3.81 5.16 16.94
C GLY A 136 -4.92 4.88 15.91
N GLY A 137 -4.56 4.54 14.69
CA GLY A 137 -5.53 4.22 13.65
C GLY A 137 -6.33 2.96 13.98
N LYS A 138 -7.64 3.10 14.19
CA LYS A 138 -8.54 2.02 14.51
C LYS A 138 -9.71 2.01 13.53
N GLY A 139 -9.86 0.93 12.78
CA GLY A 139 -11.00 0.68 11.93
C GLY A 139 -11.91 -0.39 12.53
N THR A 140 -13.19 -0.09 12.62
CA THR A 140 -14.22 -1.08 13.00
C THR A 140 -15.13 -1.32 11.80
N TRP A 141 -15.43 -2.57 11.53
CA TRP A 141 -16.43 -2.93 10.52
C TRP A 141 -17.34 -4.02 11.02
N THR A 142 -18.54 -4.03 10.49
CA THR A 142 -19.56 -5.03 10.79
C THR A 142 -20.01 -5.69 9.50
N ILE A 143 -20.03 -7.01 9.48
CA ILE A 143 -20.59 -7.78 8.39
C ILE A 143 -21.90 -8.39 8.90
N GLU A 144 -23.02 -8.01 8.30
CA GLU A 144 -24.33 -8.48 8.67
C GLU A 144 -24.88 -9.40 7.58
N VAL A 145 -25.33 -10.57 7.98
CA VAL A 145 -26.02 -11.53 7.10
C VAL A 145 -27.46 -11.68 7.57
N VAL A 146 -28.38 -11.22 6.75
CA VAL A 146 -29.82 -11.31 7.02
C VAL A 146 -30.38 -12.55 6.35
N ARG A 147 -31.09 -13.39 7.11
CA ARG A 147 -31.72 -14.63 6.63
C ARG A 147 -33.19 -14.62 6.95
N PRO A 148 -34.07 -14.65 5.94
CA PRO A 148 -35.50 -14.86 6.16
C PRO A 148 -35.78 -16.22 6.79
N LEU A 149 -36.63 -16.27 7.81
CA LEU A 149 -37.00 -17.53 8.49
C LEU A 149 -37.60 -18.58 7.54
N ILE A 150 -38.23 -18.12 6.47
CA ILE A 150 -38.76 -19.02 5.43
C ILE A 150 -37.66 -19.80 4.70
N GLN A 151 -36.50 -19.15 4.45
CA GLN A 151 -35.34 -19.82 3.83
C GLN A 151 -34.73 -20.87 4.75
N ILE A 152 -34.70 -20.60 6.05
CA ILE A 152 -34.24 -21.56 7.05
C ILE A 152 -35.14 -22.78 7.07
N LYS A 153 -36.46 -22.57 7.08
CA LYS A 153 -37.46 -23.67 7.01
C LYS A 153 -37.34 -24.49 5.73
N GLN A 154 -37.07 -23.82 4.59
CA GLN A 154 -36.87 -24.50 3.31
C GLN A 154 -35.60 -25.35 3.27
N ALA A 155 -34.53 -24.92 3.97
CA ALA A 155 -33.31 -25.70 4.05
C ALA A 155 -33.49 -27.08 4.72
N PHE A 156 -34.48 -27.24 5.59
CA PHE A 156 -34.83 -28.52 6.22
C PHE A 156 -35.64 -29.48 5.32
N LEU A 157 -35.98 -29.10 4.08
CA LEU A 157 -36.72 -29.98 3.16
C LEU A 157 -35.89 -31.16 2.67
N SER A 158 -34.58 -31.03 2.58
CA SER A 158 -33.69 -32.12 2.20
C SER A 158 -32.26 -31.90 2.78
N GLU A 159 -31.52 -33.00 2.89
CA GLU A 159 -30.13 -33.01 3.30
C GLU A 159 -29.26 -32.12 2.39
N SER A 160 -29.41 -32.26 1.08
CA SER A 160 -28.70 -31.45 0.08
C SER A 160 -29.02 -29.96 0.20
N ALA A 161 -30.28 -29.60 0.47
CA ALA A 161 -30.67 -28.20 0.66
C ALA A 161 -30.02 -27.59 1.93
N MET A 162 -29.95 -28.39 3.02
CA MET A 162 -29.30 -27.95 4.25
C MET A 162 -27.79 -27.76 4.08
N PHE A 163 -27.10 -28.66 3.40
CA PHE A 163 -25.68 -28.52 3.11
C PHE A 163 -25.41 -27.31 2.26
N SER A 164 -26.16 -27.10 1.20
CA SER A 164 -26.04 -25.92 0.34
C SER A 164 -26.29 -24.60 1.10
N PHE A 165 -27.22 -24.62 2.05
CA PHE A 165 -27.53 -23.46 2.87
C PHE A 165 -26.39 -23.13 3.83
N ILE A 166 -25.86 -24.12 4.54
CA ILE A 166 -24.74 -23.93 5.48
C ILE A 166 -23.47 -23.50 4.73
N ASP A 167 -23.14 -24.18 3.63
CA ASP A 167 -21.99 -23.86 2.80
C ASP A 167 -22.11 -22.47 2.20
N GLY A 168 -23.30 -22.09 1.72
CA GLY A 168 -23.55 -20.75 1.20
C GLY A 168 -23.37 -19.64 2.24
N ILE A 169 -23.79 -19.87 3.49
CA ILE A 169 -23.52 -18.91 4.59
C ILE A 169 -22.01 -18.79 4.83
N TYR A 170 -21.34 -19.93 4.92
CA TYR A 170 -19.91 -20.01 5.16
C TYR A 170 -19.09 -19.26 4.13
N VAL A 171 -19.30 -19.60 2.85
CA VAL A 171 -18.60 -18.99 1.71
C VAL A 171 -18.89 -17.49 1.65
N THR A 172 -20.14 -17.07 1.90
CA THR A 172 -20.51 -15.65 1.84
C THR A 172 -19.82 -14.84 2.94
N ILE A 173 -19.81 -15.33 4.17
CA ILE A 173 -19.16 -14.65 5.29
C ILE A 173 -17.64 -14.61 5.09
N ASP A 174 -17.04 -15.75 4.74
CA ASP A 174 -15.59 -15.84 4.52
C ASP A 174 -15.12 -14.91 3.38
N ASN A 175 -15.85 -14.89 2.26
CA ASN A 175 -15.55 -13.99 1.15
C ASN A 175 -15.72 -12.52 1.52
N ALA A 176 -16.76 -12.17 2.28
CA ALA A 176 -16.97 -10.79 2.73
C ALA A 176 -15.85 -10.33 3.64
N PHE A 177 -15.38 -11.19 4.54
CA PHE A 177 -14.26 -10.90 5.41
C PHE A 177 -12.94 -10.75 4.65
N LYS A 178 -12.62 -11.68 3.76
CA LYS A 178 -11.41 -11.63 2.93
C LYS A 178 -11.39 -10.36 2.09
N LEU A 179 -12.53 -10.02 1.47
CA LEU A 179 -12.63 -8.81 0.66
C LEU A 179 -12.40 -7.54 1.48
N GLU A 180 -12.98 -7.45 2.68
CA GLU A 180 -12.81 -6.26 3.53
C GLU A 180 -11.38 -6.16 4.08
N GLU A 181 -10.75 -7.27 4.44
CA GLU A 181 -9.34 -7.29 4.84
C GLU A 181 -8.43 -6.83 3.71
N GLU A 182 -8.60 -7.36 2.50
CA GLU A 182 -7.83 -6.94 1.33
C GLU A 182 -8.03 -5.44 1.03
N ARG A 183 -9.27 -4.95 1.17
CA ARG A 183 -9.58 -3.53 0.98
C ARG A 183 -8.85 -2.63 1.98
N LEU A 184 -8.83 -3.03 3.24
CA LEU A 184 -8.22 -2.25 4.30
C LEU A 184 -6.69 -2.29 4.22
N GLU A 185 -6.11 -3.45 3.90
CA GLU A 185 -4.68 -3.55 3.64
C GLU A 185 -4.26 -2.72 2.42
N ALA A 186 -5.04 -2.77 1.34
CA ALA A 186 -4.81 -1.92 0.17
C ALA A 186 -4.91 -0.42 0.51
N LEU A 187 -5.87 -0.04 1.37
CA LEU A 187 -5.98 1.35 1.83
C LEU A 187 -4.75 1.78 2.64
N ALA A 188 -4.25 0.92 3.52
CA ALA A 188 -3.05 1.20 4.31
C ALA A 188 -1.81 1.38 3.41
N VAL A 189 -1.59 0.48 2.44
CA VAL A 189 -0.50 0.58 1.46
C VAL A 189 -0.64 1.85 0.62
N ASN A 190 -1.84 2.13 0.09
CA ASN A 190 -2.07 3.33 -0.70
C ASN A 190 -1.87 4.63 0.10
N THR A 191 -2.11 4.60 1.41
CA THR A 191 -1.76 5.73 2.29
C THR A 191 -0.26 5.88 2.43
N GLY A 192 0.49 4.76 2.53
CA GLY A 192 1.95 4.77 2.47
C GLY A 192 2.48 5.38 1.18
N ILE A 193 1.89 5.02 0.04
CA ILE A 193 2.21 5.62 -1.27
C ILE A 193 1.92 7.13 -1.26
N ALA A 194 0.75 7.54 -0.77
CA ALA A 194 0.37 8.94 -0.70
C ALA A 194 1.33 9.77 0.18
N LEU A 195 1.79 9.21 1.31
CA LEU A 195 2.80 9.83 2.17
C LEU A 195 4.14 9.97 1.46
N ALA A 196 4.61 8.94 0.77
CA ALA A 196 5.85 8.98 0.01
C ALA A 196 5.80 10.05 -1.09
N ILE A 197 4.67 10.15 -1.81
CA ILE A 197 4.45 11.19 -2.83
C ILE A 197 4.46 12.60 -2.19
N SER A 198 3.76 12.78 -1.09
CA SER A 198 3.69 14.08 -0.38
C SER A 198 5.07 14.57 0.08
N ARG A 199 5.99 13.66 0.32
CA ARG A 199 7.37 13.96 0.73
C ARG A 199 8.34 14.16 -0.43
N GLY A 200 7.88 13.93 -1.66
CA GLY A 200 8.74 13.98 -2.84
C GLY A 200 9.60 12.74 -3.02
N ASN A 201 9.33 11.64 -2.29
CA ASN A 201 10.00 10.36 -2.47
C ASN A 201 9.46 9.65 -3.72
N VAL A 202 9.68 10.28 -4.87
CA VAL A 202 9.14 9.87 -6.16
C VAL A 202 10.23 9.89 -7.22
N ILE A 203 10.27 8.86 -8.06
CA ILE A 203 11.13 8.82 -9.24
C ILE A 203 10.27 8.59 -10.47
N ASN A 204 10.51 9.39 -11.52
CA ASN A 204 9.92 9.24 -12.83
C ASN A 204 10.97 8.81 -13.88
N PRO A 205 11.15 7.52 -14.13
CA PRO A 205 12.12 7.04 -15.11
C PRO A 205 11.79 7.47 -16.55
N LEU A 206 10.52 7.80 -16.82
CA LEU A 206 10.08 8.30 -18.13
C LEU A 206 10.74 9.64 -18.44
N ASN A 207 10.94 10.51 -17.45
CA ASN A 207 11.65 11.78 -17.62
C ASN A 207 13.09 11.54 -18.09
N THR A 208 13.81 10.61 -17.45
CA THR A 208 15.19 10.30 -17.82
C THR A 208 15.27 9.74 -19.25
N TYR A 209 14.34 8.86 -19.61
CA TYR A 209 14.26 8.29 -20.95
C TYR A 209 13.94 9.36 -22.00
N ASN A 210 12.89 10.14 -21.77
CA ASN A 210 12.43 11.17 -22.69
C ASN A 210 13.46 12.32 -22.85
N ALA A 211 14.18 12.68 -21.78
CA ALA A 211 15.27 13.67 -21.90
C ALA A 211 16.44 13.20 -22.77
N ALA A 212 16.67 11.90 -22.83
CA ALA A 212 17.65 11.33 -23.76
C ALA A 212 17.13 11.23 -25.22
N HIS A 213 15.81 11.31 -25.42
CA HIS A 213 15.10 11.14 -26.69
C HIS A 213 14.08 12.27 -26.92
N ASP A 214 14.46 13.53 -26.65
CA ASP A 214 13.54 14.69 -26.67
C ASP A 214 12.86 14.95 -28.03
N ASP A 215 13.45 14.44 -29.12
CA ASP A 215 12.85 14.46 -30.46
C ASP A 215 11.74 13.42 -30.68
N ALA A 216 11.66 12.41 -29.80
CA ALA A 216 10.72 11.28 -29.92
C ALA A 216 10.15 10.90 -28.54
N VAL A 217 9.57 11.87 -27.84
CA VAL A 217 8.96 11.71 -26.52
C VAL A 217 7.83 10.70 -26.55
N ILE A 218 7.84 9.77 -25.62
CA ILE A 218 6.78 8.77 -25.44
C ILE A 218 5.91 9.13 -24.24
N THR A 219 4.62 8.79 -24.34
CA THR A 219 3.65 8.97 -23.25
C THR A 219 3.68 7.80 -22.28
N LYS A 220 3.13 7.98 -21.06
CA LYS A 220 3.00 6.92 -20.06
C LYS A 220 2.21 5.70 -20.56
N GLU A 221 1.28 5.88 -21.48
CA GLU A 221 0.51 4.78 -22.09
C GLU A 221 1.35 3.98 -23.09
N GLN A 222 2.21 4.67 -23.87
CA GLN A 222 3.16 4.04 -24.78
C GLN A 222 4.32 3.36 -24.05
N ALA A 223 4.59 3.78 -22.82
CA ALA A 223 5.65 3.26 -21.97
C ALA A 223 5.56 1.74 -21.77
N LEU A 224 4.34 1.19 -21.63
CA LEU A 224 4.12 -0.24 -21.44
C LEU A 224 4.47 -1.09 -22.66
N SER A 225 4.66 -0.47 -23.84
CA SER A 225 5.04 -1.16 -25.08
C SER A 225 6.48 -0.87 -25.51
N ASN A 226 7.26 -0.11 -24.73
CA ASN A 226 8.64 0.26 -25.07
C ASN A 226 9.66 -0.57 -24.26
N PRO A 227 10.41 -1.50 -24.90
CA PRO A 227 11.37 -2.35 -24.22
C PRO A 227 12.55 -1.60 -23.60
N GLU A 228 13.00 -0.50 -24.22
CA GLU A 228 14.13 0.28 -23.72
C GLU A 228 13.77 1.01 -22.44
N LEU A 229 12.59 1.62 -22.37
CA LEU A 229 12.10 2.21 -21.14
C LEU A 229 11.96 1.16 -20.02
N MET A 230 11.46 -0.03 -20.32
CA MET A 230 11.35 -1.10 -19.33
C MET A 230 12.71 -1.48 -18.74
N ARG A 231 13.79 -1.47 -19.53
CA ARG A 231 15.16 -1.66 -19.02
C ARG A 231 15.58 -0.51 -18.10
N VAL A 232 15.25 0.73 -18.46
CA VAL A 232 15.53 1.90 -17.58
C VAL A 232 14.80 1.79 -16.27
N VAL A 233 13.52 1.41 -16.28
CA VAL A 233 12.72 1.22 -15.06
C VAL A 233 13.27 0.09 -14.20
N SER A 234 13.59 -1.06 -14.80
CA SER A 234 14.17 -2.20 -14.06
C SER A 234 15.50 -1.81 -13.39
N LYS A 235 16.37 -1.11 -14.13
CA LYS A 235 17.61 -0.57 -13.57
C LYS A 235 17.32 0.39 -12.41
N THR A 236 16.34 1.28 -12.54
CA THR A 236 15.98 2.24 -11.48
C THR A 236 15.51 1.52 -10.23
N ILE A 237 14.73 0.44 -10.37
CA ILE A 237 14.30 -0.40 -9.23
C ILE A 237 15.50 -1.03 -8.53
N GLU A 238 16.44 -1.60 -9.29
CA GLU A 238 17.64 -2.23 -8.74
C GLU A 238 18.55 -1.21 -8.03
N ASP A 239 18.77 -0.06 -8.66
CA ASP A 239 19.57 1.04 -8.08
C ASP A 239 18.94 1.55 -6.77
N LEU A 240 17.60 1.68 -6.71
CA LEU A 240 16.88 2.07 -5.50
C LEU A 240 17.00 1.04 -4.39
N ILE A 241 16.86 -0.24 -4.71
CA ILE A 241 17.02 -1.34 -3.75
C ILE A 241 18.44 -1.32 -3.16
N ALA A 242 19.46 -1.07 -3.99
CA ALA A 242 20.84 -0.95 -3.52
C ALA A 242 21.01 0.28 -2.62
N ASN A 243 20.51 1.44 -3.05
CA ASN A 243 20.63 2.68 -2.31
C ASN A 243 19.91 2.66 -0.95
N MET A 244 18.74 1.96 -0.86
CA MET A 244 18.01 1.83 0.40
C MET A 244 18.69 0.90 1.41
N GLN A 245 19.59 0.02 0.96
CA GLN A 245 20.37 -0.84 1.84
C GLN A 245 21.55 -0.09 2.48
N ASP A 246 22.00 1.02 1.87
CA ASP A 246 23.07 1.84 2.40
C ASP A 246 22.52 2.90 3.36
N MET A 247 23.35 3.31 4.32
CA MET A 247 23.04 4.41 5.24
C MET A 247 22.84 5.71 4.46
N SER A 248 21.65 6.29 4.57
CA SER A 248 21.31 7.53 3.88
C SER A 248 20.31 8.36 4.67
N VAL A 249 20.40 9.67 4.53
CA VAL A 249 19.40 10.64 5.02
C VAL A 249 18.31 10.90 3.97
N ALA A 250 18.49 10.38 2.75
CA ALA A 250 17.63 10.73 1.61
C ALA A 250 16.17 10.32 1.76
N TYR A 251 15.89 9.28 2.57
CA TYR A 251 14.56 8.72 2.73
C TYR A 251 13.93 9.03 4.09
N SER A 252 14.71 9.66 5.00
CA SER A 252 14.25 9.98 6.35
C SER A 252 13.76 11.43 6.44
N PRO A 253 12.50 11.68 6.85
CA PRO A 253 11.97 13.03 7.05
C PRO A 253 12.63 13.77 8.22
N PHE A 254 13.32 13.07 9.11
CA PHE A 254 14.07 13.67 10.22
C PHE A 254 15.52 14.01 9.87
N GLU A 255 15.93 13.80 8.62
CA GLU A 255 17.34 13.93 8.20
C GLU A 255 18.29 13.03 9.03
N TRP A 256 17.77 11.92 9.53
CA TRP A 256 18.55 10.90 10.24
C TRP A 256 19.01 9.83 9.28
N GLU A 257 20.20 9.34 9.48
CA GLU A 257 20.74 8.23 8.70
C GLU A 257 19.95 6.96 8.98
N THR A 258 19.34 6.40 7.94
CA THR A 258 18.53 5.18 8.00
C THR A 258 18.90 4.23 6.87
N PHE A 259 18.68 2.95 7.06
CA PHE A 259 18.84 1.93 6.03
C PHE A 259 17.78 0.84 6.20
N THR A 260 17.50 0.10 5.15
CA THR A 260 16.59 -1.04 5.19
C THR A 260 17.30 -2.28 4.68
N PRO A 261 17.45 -3.35 5.50
CA PRO A 261 18.04 -4.61 5.06
C PRO A 261 17.25 -5.23 3.90
N LYS A 262 17.93 -5.92 2.99
CA LYS A 262 17.32 -6.51 1.79
C LYS A 262 16.14 -7.46 2.08
N ASP A 263 16.20 -8.20 3.17
CA ASP A 263 15.15 -9.13 3.62
C ASP A 263 13.89 -8.43 4.13
N LYS A 264 14.01 -7.16 4.54
CA LYS A 264 12.91 -6.32 4.98
C LYS A 264 12.35 -5.40 3.90
N LEU A 265 13.04 -5.28 2.76
CA LEU A 265 12.52 -4.54 1.62
C LEU A 265 11.41 -5.30 0.92
N VAL A 266 10.33 -4.59 0.61
CA VAL A 266 9.19 -5.07 -0.16
C VAL A 266 9.10 -4.27 -1.45
N VAL A 267 8.89 -4.96 -2.57
CA VAL A 267 8.73 -4.35 -3.90
C VAL A 267 7.36 -4.74 -4.44
N GLU A 268 6.42 -3.84 -4.38
CA GLU A 268 5.10 -4.00 -4.99
C GLU A 268 5.11 -3.41 -6.39
N VAL A 269 4.69 -4.17 -7.39
CA VAL A 269 4.70 -3.74 -8.80
C VAL A 269 3.33 -3.95 -9.43
N LEU A 270 2.88 -2.98 -10.22
CA LEU A 270 1.63 -3.07 -10.96
C LEU A 270 1.68 -4.25 -11.96
N ALA A 271 0.69 -5.14 -11.91
CA ALA A 271 0.66 -6.37 -12.70
C ALA A 271 0.73 -6.12 -14.21
N GLN A 272 0.15 -5.02 -14.69
CA GLN A 272 0.22 -4.66 -16.11
C GLN A 272 1.66 -4.35 -16.53
N TYR A 273 2.41 -3.60 -15.70
CA TYR A 273 3.81 -3.33 -15.95
C TYR A 273 4.64 -4.60 -15.83
N ALA A 274 4.43 -5.39 -14.78
CA ALA A 274 5.14 -6.64 -14.56
C ALA A 274 4.96 -7.64 -15.71
N SER A 275 3.73 -7.79 -16.22
CA SER A 275 3.42 -8.67 -17.34
C SER A 275 4.05 -8.18 -18.65
N ALA A 276 4.04 -6.87 -18.89
CA ALA A 276 4.70 -6.27 -20.04
C ALA A 276 6.24 -6.48 -19.96
N SER A 277 6.82 -6.24 -18.80
CA SER A 277 8.24 -6.48 -18.54
C SER A 277 8.62 -7.94 -18.74
N ASP A 278 7.81 -8.89 -18.24
CA ASP A 278 8.01 -10.33 -18.44
C ASP A 278 8.03 -10.69 -19.94
N VAL A 279 7.16 -10.11 -20.75
CA VAL A 279 7.08 -10.38 -22.19
C VAL A 279 8.28 -9.80 -22.94
N TYR A 280 8.66 -8.57 -22.66
CA TYR A 280 9.70 -7.86 -23.42
C TYR A 280 11.12 -8.16 -22.96
N LEU A 281 11.33 -8.44 -21.66
CA LEU A 281 12.65 -8.74 -21.12
C LEU A 281 13.00 -10.24 -21.19
N GLN A 282 12.02 -11.14 -21.22
CA GLN A 282 12.26 -12.59 -21.38
C GLN A 282 12.74 -12.99 -22.78
N ALA A 283 12.58 -12.13 -23.77
CA ALA A 283 13.13 -12.36 -25.11
C ALA A 283 14.67 -12.35 -25.12
N ASP A 284 15.29 -11.82 -24.06
CA ASP A 284 16.74 -11.78 -23.91
C ASP A 284 17.18 -12.80 -22.84
N THR A 285 17.67 -13.96 -23.30
CA THR A 285 17.92 -15.18 -22.50
C THR A 285 18.97 -15.01 -21.37
N PHE A 286 19.62 -13.87 -21.26
CA PHE A 286 20.73 -13.61 -20.34
C PHE A 286 20.35 -12.93 -19.00
N HIS A 287 19.12 -12.48 -18.80
CA HIS A 287 18.77 -11.63 -17.65
C HIS A 287 17.85 -12.26 -16.60
N LYS A 288 17.58 -13.55 -16.69
CA LYS A 288 16.68 -14.24 -15.75
C LYS A 288 17.20 -14.29 -14.29
N GLU A 289 18.52 -14.14 -14.11
CA GLU A 289 19.15 -14.12 -12.78
C GLU A 289 19.22 -12.72 -12.15
N LEU A 290 19.12 -11.66 -12.95
CA LEU A 290 19.19 -10.27 -12.48
C LEU A 290 17.83 -9.74 -11.97
N THR A 291 16.72 -10.39 -12.28
CA THR A 291 15.36 -9.95 -11.93
C THR A 291 14.78 -10.61 -10.68
N ALA A 292 15.59 -11.26 -9.84
CA ALA A 292 15.14 -11.75 -8.54
C ALA A 292 15.02 -10.58 -7.55
N LEU A 293 13.93 -9.81 -7.68
CA LEU A 293 13.61 -8.74 -6.76
C LEU A 293 13.29 -9.32 -5.37
N PRO A 294 13.76 -8.69 -4.28
CA PRO A 294 13.42 -9.14 -2.93
C PRO A 294 11.93 -8.94 -2.66
N ASN A 295 11.27 -9.95 -2.08
CA ASN A 295 9.86 -9.88 -1.67
C ASN A 295 8.93 -9.23 -2.71
N TYR A 296 9.05 -9.66 -3.97
CA TYR A 296 8.30 -9.10 -5.08
C TYR A 296 6.83 -9.51 -5.05
N GLU A 297 5.94 -8.52 -5.09
CA GLU A 297 4.50 -8.72 -5.16
C GLU A 297 3.90 -8.05 -6.41
N LYS A 298 3.00 -8.77 -7.09
CA LYS A 298 2.22 -8.24 -8.22
C LYS A 298 0.88 -7.70 -7.70
N VAL A 299 0.62 -6.42 -7.93
CA VAL A 299 -0.61 -5.73 -7.56
C VAL A 299 -1.43 -5.48 -8.82
N ASN A 300 -2.66 -5.98 -8.88
CA ASN A 300 -3.50 -5.83 -10.07
C ASN A 300 -3.94 -4.37 -10.31
N PHE A 301 -4.18 -3.63 -9.24
CA PHE A 301 -4.55 -2.22 -9.23
C PHE A 301 -4.27 -1.63 -7.85
N TRP A 302 -3.96 -0.36 -7.76
CA TRP A 302 -3.75 0.32 -6.48
C TRP A 302 -5.07 0.66 -5.80
N GLN A 303 -5.92 1.44 -6.49
CA GLN A 303 -7.25 1.81 -5.98
C GLN A 303 -8.28 1.63 -7.09
N SER A 304 -9.09 0.58 -6.99
CA SER A 304 -10.09 0.26 -8.02
C SER A 304 -11.34 1.12 -7.88
N SER A 305 -11.77 1.72 -8.99
CA SER A 305 -13.13 2.27 -9.14
C SER A 305 -14.17 1.23 -9.62
N GLY A 306 -13.77 0.01 -9.85
CA GLY A 306 -14.62 -1.15 -10.12
C GLY A 306 -15.04 -1.37 -11.58
N LYS A 307 -14.85 -0.44 -12.52
CA LYS A 307 -15.36 -0.61 -13.89
C LYS A 307 -14.32 -0.74 -15.01
N ASN A 308 -13.12 -0.18 -14.83
CA ASN A 308 -12.10 -0.11 -15.89
C ASN A 308 -10.72 -0.57 -15.42
N MET A 309 -10.64 -1.64 -14.62
CA MET A 309 -9.37 -2.15 -14.07
C MET A 309 -8.33 -2.56 -15.12
N ASN A 310 -8.74 -2.73 -16.37
CA ASN A 310 -7.84 -3.07 -17.46
C ASN A 310 -7.16 -1.86 -18.10
N ALA A 311 -7.63 -0.64 -17.84
CA ALA A 311 -6.99 0.58 -18.33
C ALA A 311 -5.83 0.96 -17.39
N PHE A 312 -4.66 1.23 -17.95
CA PHE A 312 -3.46 1.61 -17.19
C PHE A 312 -3.73 2.84 -16.29
N ALA A 313 -4.41 3.85 -16.84
CA ALA A 313 -4.76 5.07 -16.11
C ALA A 313 -5.60 4.81 -14.84
N ASP A 314 -6.50 3.82 -14.86
CA ASP A 314 -7.34 3.48 -13.71
C ASP A 314 -6.62 2.54 -12.73
N ALA A 315 -5.87 1.56 -13.24
CA ALA A 315 -5.15 0.60 -12.41
C ALA A 315 -3.98 1.23 -11.65
N SER A 316 -3.33 2.22 -12.26
CA SER A 316 -2.16 2.92 -11.73
C SER A 316 -2.48 4.13 -10.82
N LYS A 317 -3.76 4.41 -10.59
CA LYS A 317 -4.22 5.61 -9.90
C LYS A 317 -4.52 5.38 -8.43
N ILE A 318 -4.16 6.38 -7.60
CA ILE A 318 -4.64 6.52 -6.23
C ILE A 318 -5.34 7.87 -6.04
N ASN A 319 -6.29 7.91 -5.10
CA ASN A 319 -6.93 9.13 -4.60
C ASN A 319 -7.20 8.91 -3.11
N ILE A 320 -6.27 9.33 -2.27
CA ILE A 320 -6.26 9.03 -0.84
C ILE A 320 -6.38 10.32 -0.04
N LYS A 321 -7.31 10.30 0.91
CA LYS A 321 -7.46 11.34 1.90
C LYS A 321 -6.77 10.89 3.19
N ASN A 322 -5.83 11.69 3.70
CA ASN A 322 -5.06 11.34 4.89
C ASN A 322 -5.89 11.07 6.13
N SER A 323 -7.02 11.77 6.28
CA SER A 323 -7.96 11.53 7.38
C SER A 323 -8.58 10.13 7.38
N ALA A 324 -8.48 9.36 6.29
CA ALA A 324 -9.07 8.03 6.19
C ALA A 324 -8.42 7.01 7.15
N LEU A 325 -7.13 7.17 7.46
CA LEU A 325 -6.39 6.30 8.38
C LEU A 325 -5.87 7.02 9.62
N GLN A 326 -6.35 8.22 9.90
CA GLN A 326 -5.90 9.05 11.03
C GLN A 326 -4.37 9.24 11.10
N VAL A 327 -3.73 9.26 9.94
CA VAL A 327 -2.30 9.55 9.85
C VAL A 327 -2.10 11.02 10.12
N THR A 328 -1.49 11.34 11.25
CA THR A 328 -1.10 12.70 11.60
C THR A 328 0.32 12.95 11.11
N ASP A 329 0.48 13.20 9.83
CA ASP A 329 1.74 13.64 9.28
C ASP A 329 1.64 15.12 8.89
N VAL A 330 2.54 15.93 9.41
CA VAL A 330 2.59 17.38 9.16
C VAL A 330 2.89 17.69 7.69
N TYR A 331 3.49 16.75 6.98
CA TYR A 331 3.91 16.92 5.59
C TYR A 331 2.89 16.43 4.57
N ALA A 332 1.86 15.72 5.01
CA ALA A 332 0.90 15.15 4.10
C ALA A 332 -0.18 16.14 3.71
N SER A 333 -0.45 16.27 2.42
CA SER A 333 -1.61 16.98 1.89
C SER A 333 -2.91 16.31 2.33
N ASP A 334 -3.99 17.07 2.50
CA ASP A 334 -5.31 16.53 2.87
C ASP A 334 -5.81 15.46 1.90
N THR A 335 -5.47 15.58 0.63
CA THR A 335 -5.83 14.60 -0.41
C THR A 335 -4.71 14.51 -1.43
N VAL A 336 -4.23 13.30 -1.67
CA VAL A 336 -3.24 12.99 -2.72
C VAL A 336 -3.92 12.23 -3.84
N THR A 337 -3.88 12.81 -5.03
CA THR A 337 -4.36 12.17 -6.26
C THR A 337 -3.19 12.04 -7.21
N GLN A 338 -2.82 10.81 -7.56
CA GLN A 338 -1.73 10.52 -8.48
C GLN A 338 -2.11 9.34 -9.37
N ASP A 339 -1.74 9.41 -10.64
CA ASP A 339 -1.82 8.31 -11.60
C ASP A 339 -0.42 7.92 -12.11
N GLY A 340 -0.34 6.86 -12.91
CA GLY A 340 0.91 6.39 -13.46
C GLY A 340 1.81 5.62 -12.50
N ILE A 341 1.35 5.27 -11.31
CA ILE A 341 2.13 4.53 -10.30
C ILE A 341 2.38 3.10 -10.80
N ILE A 342 3.64 2.73 -10.98
CA ILE A 342 4.05 1.40 -11.46
C ILE A 342 4.66 0.53 -10.38
N ALA A 343 5.37 1.13 -9.41
CA ALA A 343 5.96 0.38 -8.31
C ALA A 343 6.01 1.19 -7.02
N PHE A 344 5.94 0.47 -5.90
CA PHE A 344 6.17 0.99 -4.57
C PHE A 344 7.22 0.12 -3.87
N ILE A 345 8.31 0.74 -3.46
CA ILE A 345 9.41 0.08 -2.77
C ILE A 345 9.46 0.64 -1.36
N HIS A 346 9.34 -0.22 -0.37
CA HIS A 346 9.26 0.23 1.01
C HIS A 346 9.82 -0.80 2.01
N ASP A 347 10.11 -0.34 3.21
CA ASP A 347 10.37 -1.20 4.35
C ASP A 347 9.07 -1.91 4.76
N ILE A 348 9.13 -3.20 5.09
CA ILE A 348 7.96 -3.96 5.56
C ILE A 348 7.32 -3.32 6.79
N GLU A 349 8.11 -2.61 7.60
CA GLU A 349 7.63 -1.91 8.78
C GLU A 349 6.97 -0.55 8.47
N ALA A 350 6.98 -0.10 7.20
CA ALA A 350 6.31 1.13 6.78
C ALA A 350 4.78 1.03 6.90
N VAL A 351 4.24 -0.17 6.72
CA VAL A 351 2.79 -0.41 6.81
C VAL A 351 2.54 -1.61 7.73
N ALA A 352 1.79 -1.40 8.79
CA ALA A 352 1.43 -2.45 9.74
C ALA A 352 -0.08 -2.54 9.94
N CYS A 353 -0.57 -3.76 10.13
CA CYS A 353 -1.95 -4.05 10.49
C CYS A 353 -1.98 -4.89 11.76
N CYS A 354 -2.77 -4.46 12.75
CA CYS A 354 -2.95 -5.15 14.01
C CYS A 354 -4.39 -5.58 14.20
N PHE A 355 -4.59 -6.80 14.70
CA PHE A 355 -5.91 -7.27 15.11
C PHE A 355 -6.10 -6.98 16.59
N TYR A 356 -7.27 -6.37 16.95
CA TYR A 356 -7.63 -6.08 18.34
C TYR A 356 -8.71 -7.02 18.86
N ASP A 357 -9.85 -7.13 18.17
CA ASP A 357 -10.99 -7.90 18.68
C ASP A 357 -11.93 -8.32 17.53
N LYS A 358 -12.57 -9.45 17.72
CA LYS A 358 -13.66 -9.91 16.86
C LYS A 358 -14.82 -10.38 17.74
N ARG A 359 -15.99 -9.81 17.52
CA ARG A 359 -17.23 -10.15 18.24
C ARG A 359 -18.31 -10.56 17.24
N THR A 360 -19.01 -11.64 17.58
CA THR A 360 -20.22 -12.10 16.87
C THR A 360 -21.43 -11.81 17.72
N TRP A 361 -22.50 -11.38 17.06
CA TRP A 361 -23.79 -11.13 17.67
C TRP A 361 -24.92 -11.60 16.78
N GLU A 362 -26.05 -11.87 17.38
CA GLU A 362 -27.26 -12.31 16.70
C GLU A 362 -28.46 -11.58 17.20
N MET A 363 -29.41 -11.33 16.31
CA MET A 363 -30.67 -10.69 16.61
C MET A 363 -31.78 -11.23 15.71
N VAL A 364 -32.89 -11.58 16.32
CA VAL A 364 -34.12 -11.91 15.58
C VAL A 364 -34.95 -10.66 15.46
N ASN A 365 -35.38 -10.34 14.25
CA ASN A 365 -36.37 -9.29 14.03
C ASN A 365 -37.73 -9.96 13.76
N PRO A 366 -38.63 -10.06 14.77
CA PRO A 366 -39.88 -10.76 14.63
C PRO A 366 -40.84 -10.07 13.68
N ARG A 367 -40.74 -8.75 13.51
CA ARG A 367 -41.61 -7.99 12.60
C ARG A 367 -41.27 -8.25 11.13
N ALA A 368 -40.01 -8.46 10.82
CA ALA A 368 -39.54 -8.74 9.47
C ALA A 368 -39.40 -10.24 9.20
N GLU A 369 -39.62 -11.08 10.21
CA GLU A 369 -39.40 -12.54 10.14
C GLU A 369 -38.02 -12.90 9.60
N VAL A 370 -36.97 -12.22 10.11
CA VAL A 370 -35.58 -12.44 9.70
C VAL A 370 -34.68 -12.64 10.91
N LEU A 371 -33.69 -13.50 10.72
CA LEU A 371 -32.55 -13.63 11.60
C LEU A 371 -31.39 -12.78 11.05
N ILE A 372 -30.81 -11.96 11.89
CA ILE A 372 -29.65 -11.14 11.58
C ILE A 372 -28.47 -11.72 12.35
N HIS A 373 -27.45 -12.15 11.63
CA HIS A 373 -26.17 -12.55 12.19
C HIS A 373 -25.16 -11.46 11.83
N GLY A 374 -24.45 -10.93 12.82
CA GLY A 374 -23.47 -9.89 12.64
C GLY A 374 -22.11 -10.28 13.23
N ASP A 375 -21.09 -10.07 12.44
CA ASP A 375 -19.69 -10.16 12.85
C ASP A 375 -19.09 -8.76 12.87
N LYS A 376 -18.62 -8.31 14.03
CA LYS A 376 -17.89 -7.06 14.19
C LYS A 376 -16.42 -7.36 14.40
N ALA A 377 -15.56 -6.71 13.63
CA ALA A 377 -14.14 -6.80 13.81
C ALA A 377 -13.51 -5.42 14.01
N GLU A 378 -12.46 -5.39 14.80
CA GLU A 378 -11.66 -4.20 15.05
C GLU A 378 -10.23 -4.46 14.58
N LYS A 379 -9.70 -3.56 13.73
CA LYS A 379 -8.35 -3.65 13.18
C LYS A 379 -7.66 -2.30 13.31
N GLY A 380 -6.45 -2.31 13.82
CA GLY A 380 -5.59 -1.14 13.88
C GLY A 380 -4.67 -1.09 12.65
N TYR A 381 -4.34 0.13 12.23
CA TYR A 381 -3.41 0.38 11.14
C TYR A 381 -2.35 1.34 11.62
N ALA A 382 -1.12 1.07 11.24
CA ALA A 382 -0.02 2.00 11.40
C ALA A 382 0.63 2.21 10.03
N VAL A 383 0.68 3.44 9.57
CA VAL A 383 1.42 3.82 8.38
C VAL A 383 2.54 4.74 8.83
N ASP A 384 3.75 4.23 8.77
CA ASP A 384 4.94 4.92 9.25
C ASP A 384 5.61 5.68 8.11
N GLY A 385 5.39 6.97 8.11
CA GLY A 385 6.02 7.82 7.12
C GLY A 385 7.52 8.02 7.33
N ASN A 386 8.11 7.56 8.44
CA ASN A 386 9.55 7.65 8.68
C ASN A 386 10.32 6.42 8.22
N ALA A 387 9.62 5.35 7.88
CA ALA A 387 10.24 4.20 7.24
C ALA A 387 10.62 4.55 5.80
N ASN A 388 11.69 3.94 5.31
CA ASN A 388 12.16 4.15 3.95
C ASN A 388 11.10 3.71 2.94
N ALA A 389 10.70 4.62 2.07
CA ALA A 389 9.70 4.36 1.05
C ALA A 389 9.93 5.21 -0.19
N MET A 390 9.81 4.62 -1.38
CA MET A 390 9.93 5.27 -2.68
C MET A 390 8.85 4.82 -3.63
N VAL A 391 8.31 5.75 -4.39
CA VAL A 391 7.32 5.51 -5.43
C VAL A 391 7.94 5.70 -6.81
N ILE A 392 7.74 4.74 -7.69
CA ILE A 392 8.11 4.87 -9.09
C ILE A 392 6.82 5.08 -9.88
N LEU A 393 6.75 6.20 -10.57
CA LEU A 393 5.61 6.54 -11.41
C LEU A 393 6.05 6.93 -12.82
N LEU A 394 5.13 6.86 -13.75
CA LEU A 394 5.27 7.37 -15.10
C LEU A 394 4.33 8.56 -15.26
N GLU A 395 4.89 9.72 -15.46
CA GLU A 395 4.16 10.96 -15.66
C GLU A 395 4.64 11.62 -16.95
N ASP A 396 3.69 12.04 -17.77
CA ASP A 396 3.98 12.69 -19.04
C ASP A 396 4.69 14.02 -18.82
N ALA A 397 5.65 14.34 -19.67
CA ALA A 397 6.34 15.63 -19.64
C ALA A 397 5.44 16.75 -20.08
N GLY A 398 5.51 17.90 -19.41
CA GLY A 398 4.85 19.14 -19.83
C GLY A 398 5.57 19.76 -21.03
N SER A 399 4.89 20.67 -21.72
CA SER A 399 5.47 21.44 -22.83
C SER A 399 6.15 22.72 -22.34
N ILE A 400 7.20 23.16 -23.04
CA ILE A 400 7.82 24.46 -22.78
C ILE A 400 7.49 25.39 -23.94
N THR A 401 6.77 26.47 -23.65
CA THR A 401 6.42 27.49 -24.63
C THR A 401 7.27 28.73 -24.43
N VAL A 402 8.01 29.14 -25.47
CA VAL A 402 8.80 30.37 -25.47
C VAL A 402 8.11 31.42 -26.33
N SER A 403 7.94 32.61 -25.77
CA SER A 403 7.34 33.77 -26.45
C SER A 403 8.25 34.99 -26.43
N GLY A 404 8.11 35.90 -27.40
CA GLY A 404 8.87 37.15 -27.48
C GLY A 404 10.25 37.04 -28.12
N ASP A 405 10.76 35.82 -28.38
CA ASP A 405 12.03 35.60 -29.06
C ASP A 405 11.95 34.39 -30.00
N SER A 406 11.89 34.64 -31.32
CA SER A 406 11.86 33.60 -32.35
C SER A 406 13.21 32.92 -32.58
N GLY A 407 14.31 33.47 -32.05
CA GLY A 407 15.65 32.94 -32.14
C GLY A 407 16.08 32.14 -30.89
N ALA A 408 15.23 32.09 -29.88
CA ALA A 408 15.52 31.32 -28.67
C ALA A 408 15.57 29.83 -28.94
N THR A 409 16.53 29.15 -28.33
CA THR A 409 16.68 27.68 -28.42
C THR A 409 16.68 27.06 -27.03
N LEU A 410 15.95 25.97 -26.89
CA LEU A 410 15.91 25.16 -25.67
C LEU A 410 16.81 23.93 -25.82
N LYS A 411 17.44 23.50 -24.73
CA LYS A 411 18.13 22.21 -24.68
C LYS A 411 17.13 21.04 -24.78
N TYR A 412 16.04 21.13 -24.04
CA TYR A 412 14.90 20.21 -24.11
C TYR A 412 13.63 21.00 -24.38
N THR A 413 12.81 20.50 -25.28
CA THR A 413 11.51 21.14 -25.62
C THR A 413 10.40 20.83 -24.64
N HIS A 414 10.63 19.89 -23.73
CA HIS A 414 9.70 19.47 -22.70
C HIS A 414 10.23 19.74 -21.29
N ALA A 415 9.29 19.86 -20.36
CA ALA A 415 9.59 20.03 -18.93
C ALA A 415 9.70 18.68 -18.24
N TYR A 416 10.92 18.35 -17.81
CA TYR A 416 11.21 17.13 -17.07
C TYR A 416 11.52 17.48 -15.63
N SER A 417 10.67 17.06 -14.69
CA SER A 417 10.89 17.30 -13.25
C SER A 417 12.25 16.78 -12.80
N GLY A 418 13.00 17.62 -12.09
CA GLY A 418 14.34 17.30 -11.57
C GLY A 418 15.47 17.31 -12.59
N ILE A 419 15.20 17.50 -13.89
CA ILE A 419 16.23 17.55 -14.94
C ILE A 419 16.52 18.99 -15.34
N GLN A 420 17.78 19.39 -15.25
CA GLN A 420 18.21 20.73 -15.61
C GLN A 420 18.09 20.96 -17.12
N ASN A 421 17.36 22.00 -17.48
CA ASN A 421 17.21 22.52 -18.85
C ASN A 421 17.95 23.84 -19.02
N SER A 422 18.13 24.26 -20.25
CA SER A 422 18.69 25.58 -20.57
C SER A 422 17.99 26.21 -21.75
N ILE A 423 17.88 27.53 -21.72
CA ILE A 423 17.43 28.35 -22.82
C ILE A 423 18.55 29.31 -23.24
N THR A 424 18.82 29.36 -24.53
CA THR A 424 19.69 30.37 -25.14
C THR A 424 18.81 31.37 -25.83
N VAL A 425 18.91 32.64 -25.46
CA VAL A 425 18.09 33.73 -26.02
C VAL A 425 18.93 34.57 -26.98
N THR A 426 18.25 35.31 -27.86
CA THR A 426 18.92 36.28 -28.73
C THR A 426 19.57 37.39 -27.91
N ALA A 427 20.77 37.81 -28.28
CA ALA A 427 21.54 38.83 -27.59
C ALA A 427 20.70 40.10 -27.30
N GLY A 428 20.73 40.53 -26.03
CA GLY A 428 19.97 41.68 -25.54
C GLY A 428 18.57 41.39 -25.09
N LYS A 429 18.13 40.12 -25.13
CA LYS A 429 16.86 39.66 -24.57
C LYS A 429 17.04 39.04 -23.19
N THR A 430 16.03 39.25 -22.35
CA THR A 430 16.00 38.66 -20.99
C THR A 430 14.79 37.73 -20.84
N PRO A 431 14.98 36.46 -20.58
CA PRO A 431 13.87 35.53 -20.36
C PRO A 431 13.35 35.65 -18.93
N THR A 432 12.03 35.60 -18.77
CA THR A 432 11.33 35.58 -17.48
C THR A 432 10.28 34.48 -17.48
N SER A 433 10.03 33.88 -16.35
CA SER A 433 8.96 32.88 -16.17
C SER A 433 8.36 33.01 -14.77
N THR A 434 7.07 32.71 -14.64
CA THR A 434 6.41 32.55 -13.35
C THR A 434 6.47 31.12 -12.85
N ASP A 435 6.76 30.17 -13.73
CA ASP A 435 6.66 28.74 -13.47
C ASP A 435 7.98 28.16 -12.98
N VAL A 436 9.11 28.79 -13.39
CA VAL A 436 10.47 28.34 -13.03
C VAL A 436 11.40 29.51 -12.75
N THR A 437 12.39 29.28 -11.88
CA THR A 437 13.45 30.26 -11.65
C THR A 437 14.56 30.10 -12.69
N LEU A 438 14.79 31.15 -13.48
CA LEU A 438 15.83 31.20 -14.50
C LEU A 438 17.09 31.79 -13.91
N THR A 439 18.22 31.09 -14.06
CA THR A 439 19.55 31.55 -13.59
C THR A 439 20.49 31.75 -14.77
N GLN A 440 21.00 32.96 -14.96
CA GLN A 440 21.94 33.29 -16.03
C GLN A 440 23.29 32.64 -15.79
N VAL A 441 23.86 32.06 -16.83
CA VAL A 441 25.18 31.43 -16.78
C VAL A 441 26.27 32.48 -17.08
N GLY A 442 26.83 33.03 -16.00
CA GLY A 442 27.83 34.12 -16.12
C GLY A 442 27.26 35.37 -16.78
N THR A 443 27.89 35.84 -17.86
CA THR A 443 27.45 36.97 -18.68
C THR A 443 26.92 36.54 -20.07
N SER A 444 26.63 35.26 -20.23
CA SER A 444 26.17 34.69 -21.50
C SER A 444 24.65 34.86 -21.69
N ASP A 445 24.20 34.73 -22.93
CA ASP A 445 22.77 34.72 -23.26
C ASP A 445 22.11 33.36 -22.95
N VAL A 446 22.74 32.53 -22.08
CA VAL A 446 22.26 31.21 -21.68
C VAL A 446 21.73 31.29 -20.24
N TYR A 447 20.53 30.79 -20.05
CA TYR A 447 19.88 30.67 -18.75
C TYR A 447 19.56 29.22 -18.46
N THR A 448 19.81 28.79 -17.23
CA THR A 448 19.48 27.44 -16.75
C THR A 448 18.32 27.45 -15.80
N PHE A 449 17.54 26.38 -15.80
CA PHE A 449 16.44 26.16 -14.88
C PHE A 449 16.19 24.66 -14.67
N THR A 450 15.60 24.31 -13.55
CA THR A 450 15.21 22.92 -13.24
C THR A 450 13.74 22.91 -12.90
N PRO A 451 12.88 22.28 -13.74
CA PRO A 451 11.47 22.12 -13.40
C PRO A 451 11.28 21.32 -12.12
N THR A 452 10.37 21.72 -11.27
CA THR A 452 10.00 21.00 -10.04
C THR A 452 8.85 20.01 -10.26
N SER A 453 8.16 20.12 -11.40
CA SER A 453 7.07 19.24 -11.82
C SER A 453 7.07 19.07 -13.34
N ASN A 454 6.32 18.11 -13.86
CA ASN A 454 6.09 17.90 -15.28
C ASN A 454 4.97 18.78 -15.85
N ALA A 455 4.69 19.91 -15.24
CA ALA A 455 3.69 20.87 -15.73
C ALA A 455 4.20 21.69 -16.93
N ASP A 456 3.28 22.23 -17.70
CA ASP A 456 3.61 23.15 -18.79
C ASP A 456 4.31 24.41 -18.24
N ILE A 457 5.34 24.86 -18.95
CA ILE A 457 6.14 26.03 -18.58
C ILE A 457 6.03 27.09 -19.67
N THR A 458 5.82 28.35 -19.26
CA THR A 458 5.83 29.48 -20.17
C THR A 458 7.03 30.39 -19.85
N ILE A 459 7.85 30.66 -20.87
CA ILE A 459 8.99 31.59 -20.80
C ILE A 459 8.72 32.76 -21.75
N THR A 460 8.80 33.98 -21.22
CA THR A 460 8.63 35.20 -22.00
C THR A 460 9.94 35.94 -22.09
N CYS A 461 10.42 36.20 -23.31
CA CYS A 461 11.63 36.95 -23.57
C CYS A 461 11.30 38.41 -23.94
N SER A 462 11.82 39.34 -23.20
CA SER A 462 11.62 40.79 -23.41
C SER A 462 12.90 41.47 -23.84
#